data_4b2a145a5f6f6d71f8c9bc1441df40d1
#
_entry.id   4b2a145a5f6f6d71f8c9bc1441df40d1
#
_cell.length_a   1.000
_cell.length_b   1.000
_cell.length_c   1.000
_cell.angle_alpha   90.00
_cell.angle_beta   90.00
_cell.angle_gamma   90.00
#
_symmetry.space_group_name_H-M   'P 1'
#
loop_
_entity.id
_entity.type
_entity.pdbx_description
1 polymer ?
#
loop_
_entity_poly.entity_id
_entity_poly.type
_entity_poly.pdbx_seq_one_letter_code
_entity_poly.pdbx_strand_id
1 'polypeptide(L)'
;PVLYVCENNRYGMSNPVEKACAGGSVAARAGAYCIPAANADGLKVSEVARATADALDKIRAGEGPYLLELQTYRFCGHSKNDPRVYRSRDEEEQMQARDCLLNCQQELMQAGVEQQAIRQAEERARQRIEEAAQKALQAPAGGREHALGAVYA
;
A
#
# COMPACT_ATOMS: atom_id res chain seq x y z
N PRO A 1 7.29 19.66 -6.78
CA PRO A 1 6.08 18.89 -6.48
C PRO A 1 6.43 17.49 -5.96
N VAL A 2 5.99 17.15 -4.73
CA VAL A 2 6.26 15.84 -4.11
C VAL A 2 5.01 15.37 -3.39
N LEU A 3 4.60 14.12 -3.65
CA LEU A 3 3.60 13.41 -2.87
C LEU A 3 4.34 12.42 -1.94
N TYR A 4 4.22 12.64 -0.63
CA TYR A 4 4.63 11.66 0.36
C TYR A 4 3.48 10.70 0.62
N VAL A 5 3.69 9.42 0.45
CA VAL A 5 2.70 8.38 0.74
C VAL A 5 3.18 7.56 1.93
N CYS A 6 2.36 7.49 2.95
CA CYS A 6 2.58 6.62 4.11
C CYS A 6 1.55 5.49 4.11
N GLU A 7 1.99 4.27 3.85
CA GLU A 7 1.18 3.06 4.04
C GLU A 7 1.24 2.65 5.52
N ASN A 8 0.33 3.20 6.32
CA ASN A 8 0.24 2.87 7.74
C ASN A 8 -0.44 1.51 7.93
N ASN A 9 0.36 0.46 8.01
CA ASN A 9 -0.11 -0.92 8.19
C ASN A 9 -0.33 -1.30 9.67
N ARG A 10 -0.40 -0.32 10.56
CA ARG A 10 -0.61 -0.38 12.01
C ARG A 10 0.54 -0.92 12.84
N TYR A 11 1.55 -1.55 12.26
CA TYR A 11 2.62 -2.19 13.02
C TYR A 11 4.01 -1.88 12.48
N GLY A 12 4.88 -1.39 13.34
CA GLY A 12 6.34 -1.38 13.13
C GLY A 12 6.96 -2.62 13.78
N MET A 13 7.23 -3.67 13.01
CA MET A 13 7.52 -5.02 13.52
C MET A 13 6.37 -5.53 14.41
N SER A 14 6.58 -5.65 15.73
CA SER A 14 5.59 -6.03 16.73
C SER A 14 5.00 -4.85 17.50
N ASN A 15 5.43 -3.62 17.21
CA ASN A 15 5.04 -2.42 17.95
C ASN A 15 3.86 -1.73 17.25
N PRO A 16 2.68 -1.60 17.90
CA PRO A 16 1.54 -0.95 17.30
C PRO A 16 1.80 0.56 17.11
N VAL A 17 1.24 1.13 16.05
CA VAL A 17 1.44 2.53 15.68
C VAL A 17 1.02 3.49 16.80
N GLU A 18 -0.02 3.16 17.56
CA GLU A 18 -0.53 3.96 18.67
C GLU A 18 0.50 4.12 19.80
N LYS A 19 1.41 3.14 19.95
CA LYS A 19 2.52 3.18 20.91
C LYS A 19 3.77 3.83 20.31
N ALA A 20 3.99 3.66 19.01
CA ALA A 20 5.19 4.14 18.33
C ALA A 20 5.07 5.61 17.88
N CYS A 21 3.85 6.06 17.58
CA CYS A 21 3.58 7.37 17.01
C CYS A 21 2.64 8.16 17.92
N ALA A 22 3.15 9.18 18.59
CA ALA A 22 2.32 10.06 19.40
C ALA A 22 1.20 10.68 18.53
N GLY A 23 -0.06 10.52 18.98
CA GLY A 23 -1.25 10.94 18.23
C GLY A 23 -1.77 9.86 17.24
N GLY A 24 -1.11 8.70 17.10
CA GLY A 24 -1.60 7.57 16.32
C GLY A 24 -1.69 7.77 14.80
N SER A 25 -1.28 8.94 14.29
CA SER A 25 -1.35 9.30 12.86
C SER A 25 -0.06 9.96 12.39
N VAL A 26 0.44 9.52 11.25
CA VAL A 26 1.58 10.14 10.57
C VAL A 26 1.15 11.45 9.90
N ALA A 27 -0.04 11.50 9.32
CA ALA A 27 -0.59 12.71 8.70
C ALA A 27 -0.72 13.88 9.69
N ALA A 28 -1.05 13.59 10.96
CA ALA A 28 -1.13 14.62 11.99
C ALA A 28 0.21 15.35 12.24
N ARG A 29 1.33 14.76 11.86
CA ARG A 29 2.67 15.37 12.00
C ARG A 29 3.02 16.33 10.87
N ALA A 30 2.32 16.28 9.76
CA ALA A 30 2.57 17.12 8.58
C ALA A 30 2.45 18.62 8.91
N GLY A 31 1.59 18.98 9.86
CA GLY A 31 1.44 20.35 10.33
C GLY A 31 2.73 20.97 10.90
N ALA A 32 3.59 20.17 11.53
CA ALA A 32 4.89 20.63 12.03
C ALA A 32 5.87 21.05 10.90
N TYR A 33 5.61 20.57 9.68
CA TYR A 33 6.41 20.88 8.49
C TYR A 33 5.70 21.83 7.54
N CYS A 34 4.53 22.37 7.94
CA CYS A 34 3.66 23.18 7.08
C CYS A 34 3.26 22.46 5.77
N ILE A 35 3.13 21.14 5.80
CA ILE A 35 2.73 20.30 4.67
C ILE A 35 1.25 19.94 4.82
N PRO A 36 0.38 20.20 3.82
CA PRO A 36 -0.98 19.70 3.84
C PRO A 36 -1.01 18.17 3.81
N ALA A 37 -1.97 17.59 4.52
CA ALA A 37 -2.08 16.13 4.62
C ALA A 37 -3.54 15.66 4.62
N ALA A 38 -3.73 14.40 4.25
CA ALA A 38 -5.00 13.68 4.38
C ALA A 38 -4.79 12.23 4.80
N ASN A 39 -5.85 11.64 5.35
CA ASN A 39 -5.97 10.20 5.60
C ASN A 39 -6.99 9.60 4.63
N ALA A 40 -6.74 8.37 4.20
CA ALA A 40 -7.68 7.57 3.41
C ALA A 40 -7.68 6.11 3.88
N ASP A 41 -8.80 5.42 3.68
CA ASP A 41 -8.88 3.97 3.90
C ASP A 41 -8.09 3.25 2.79
N GLY A 42 -6.87 2.80 3.11
CA GLY A 42 -5.97 2.10 2.20
C GLY A 42 -6.45 0.71 1.79
N LEU A 43 -7.54 0.20 2.41
CA LEU A 43 -8.19 -1.05 2.04
C LEU A 43 -9.32 -0.85 1.01
N LYS A 44 -9.53 0.39 0.53
CA LYS A 44 -10.50 0.75 -0.51
C LYS A 44 -9.81 1.42 -1.69
N VAL A 45 -9.69 0.71 -2.80
CA VAL A 45 -8.99 1.19 -4.01
C VAL A 45 -9.59 2.49 -4.55
N SER A 46 -10.92 2.59 -4.57
CA SER A 46 -11.65 3.78 -5.01
C SER A 46 -11.34 5.02 -4.15
N GLU A 47 -11.26 4.85 -2.84
CA GLU A 47 -10.95 5.93 -1.90
C GLU A 47 -9.48 6.38 -2.03
N VAL A 48 -8.55 5.43 -2.17
CA VAL A 48 -7.14 5.73 -2.42
C VAL A 48 -6.96 6.49 -3.72
N ALA A 49 -7.63 6.05 -4.81
CA ALA A 49 -7.54 6.72 -6.11
C ALA A 49 -8.04 8.16 -6.03
N ARG A 50 -9.19 8.41 -5.38
CA ARG A 50 -9.75 9.74 -5.19
C ARG A 50 -8.82 10.64 -4.36
N ALA A 51 -8.37 10.15 -3.19
CA ALA A 51 -7.49 10.93 -2.32
C ALA A 51 -6.15 11.26 -2.97
N THR A 52 -5.63 10.34 -3.80
CA THR A 52 -4.41 10.57 -4.58
C THR A 52 -4.63 11.63 -5.66
N ALA A 53 -5.76 11.58 -6.39
CA ALA A 53 -6.09 12.58 -7.40
C ALA A 53 -6.20 13.98 -6.76
N ASP A 54 -6.94 14.10 -5.66
CA ASP A 54 -7.11 15.37 -4.91
C ASP A 54 -5.75 15.94 -4.45
N ALA A 55 -4.84 15.09 -3.96
CA ALA A 55 -3.50 15.49 -3.54
C ALA A 55 -2.66 15.96 -4.73
N LEU A 56 -2.70 15.23 -5.86
CA LEU A 56 -1.96 15.57 -7.07
C LEU A 56 -2.44 16.89 -7.69
N ASP A 57 -3.73 17.17 -7.67
CA ASP A 57 -4.28 18.43 -8.18
C ASP A 57 -3.75 19.63 -7.39
N LYS A 58 -3.70 19.53 -6.06
CA LYS A 58 -3.10 20.57 -5.20
C LYS A 58 -1.61 20.76 -5.48
N ILE A 59 -0.86 19.65 -5.59
CA ILE A 59 0.57 19.69 -5.90
C ILE A 59 0.82 20.36 -7.26
N ARG A 60 0.01 20.03 -8.27
CA ARG A 60 0.10 20.61 -9.63
C ARG A 60 -0.31 22.08 -9.66
N ALA A 61 -1.22 22.49 -8.80
CA ALA A 61 -1.57 23.90 -8.60
C ALA A 61 -0.48 24.72 -7.89
N GLY A 62 0.61 24.08 -7.44
CA GLY A 62 1.73 24.77 -6.80
C GLY A 62 1.55 24.98 -5.29
N GLU A 63 0.62 24.25 -4.65
CA GLU A 63 0.36 24.34 -3.20
C GLU A 63 1.42 23.63 -2.34
N GLY A 64 2.53 23.19 -2.95
CA GLY A 64 3.68 22.56 -2.29
C GLY A 64 3.61 21.05 -2.24
N PRO A 65 4.44 20.40 -1.41
CA PRO A 65 4.36 18.95 -1.18
C PRO A 65 3.10 18.60 -0.39
N TYR A 66 2.67 17.34 -0.50
CA TYR A 66 1.48 16.82 0.17
C TYR A 66 1.80 15.48 0.85
N LEU A 67 1.23 15.21 2.04
CA LEU A 67 1.35 13.93 2.73
C LEU A 67 0.00 13.19 2.70
N LEU A 68 -0.02 12.00 2.12
CA LEU A 68 -1.18 11.11 2.13
C LEU A 68 -0.88 9.89 3.00
N GLU A 69 -1.61 9.72 4.09
CA GLU A 69 -1.55 8.54 4.93
C GLU A 69 -2.67 7.58 4.56
N LEU A 70 -2.29 6.37 4.14
CA LEU A 70 -3.20 5.29 3.80
C LEU A 70 -3.29 4.32 4.98
N GLN A 71 -4.47 4.19 5.55
CA GLN A 71 -4.74 3.25 6.64
C GLN A 71 -4.87 1.85 6.05
N THR A 72 -3.81 1.06 6.18
CA THR A 72 -3.72 -0.32 5.66
C THR A 72 -3.61 -1.34 6.78
N TYR A 73 -3.39 -2.60 6.45
CA TYR A 73 -3.11 -3.64 7.41
C TYR A 73 -2.13 -4.66 6.86
N ARG A 74 -1.17 -5.07 7.68
CA ARG A 74 -0.24 -6.14 7.31
C ARG A 74 -0.83 -7.49 7.71
N PHE A 75 -1.41 -8.23 6.75
CA PHE A 75 -2.05 -9.54 6.99
C PHE A 75 -1.08 -10.62 7.44
N CYS A 76 0.16 -10.59 6.97
CA CYS A 76 1.19 -11.55 7.36
C CYS A 76 2.00 -11.06 8.56
N GLY A 77 2.80 -11.94 9.17
CA GLY A 77 3.81 -11.55 10.13
C GLY A 77 4.89 -10.64 9.51
N HIS A 78 5.67 -9.97 10.34
CA HIS A 78 6.77 -9.11 9.87
C HIS A 78 7.86 -9.92 9.13
N SER A 79 8.10 -11.14 9.58
CA SER A 79 9.01 -12.09 8.96
C SER A 79 8.38 -13.47 8.85
N LYS A 80 9.04 -14.39 8.13
CA LYS A 80 8.56 -15.77 7.96
C LYS A 80 8.32 -16.50 9.29
N ASN A 81 9.11 -16.19 10.32
CA ASN A 81 9.06 -16.84 11.61
C ASN A 81 8.35 -16.03 12.70
N ASP A 82 7.65 -14.93 12.31
CA ASP A 82 6.93 -14.09 13.26
C ASP A 82 5.66 -14.80 13.76
N PRO A 83 5.57 -15.16 15.08
CA PRO A 83 4.43 -15.87 15.64
C PRO A 83 3.19 -14.98 15.83
N ARG A 84 3.30 -13.67 15.59
CA ARG A 84 2.20 -12.67 15.64
C ARG A 84 1.49 -12.58 17.00
N VAL A 85 2.17 -12.90 18.11
CA VAL A 85 1.58 -12.89 19.47
C VAL A 85 1.22 -11.48 19.98
N TYR A 86 1.61 -10.45 19.28
CA TYR A 86 1.37 -9.04 19.62
C TYR A 86 0.00 -8.51 19.14
N ARG A 87 -0.77 -9.31 18.43
CA ARG A 87 -2.12 -9.01 17.95
C ARG A 87 -3.06 -10.19 18.16
N SER A 88 -4.35 -9.91 18.31
CA SER A 88 -5.34 -10.95 18.56
C SER A 88 -5.78 -11.64 17.26
N ARG A 89 -6.31 -12.85 17.38
CA ARG A 89 -6.93 -13.56 16.24
C ARG A 89 -8.17 -12.82 15.75
N ASP A 90 -8.98 -12.29 16.64
CA ASP A 90 -10.18 -11.52 16.30
C ASP A 90 -9.83 -10.29 15.46
N GLU A 91 -8.75 -9.59 15.80
CA GLU A 91 -8.23 -8.48 14.98
C GLU A 91 -7.84 -8.94 13.59
N GLU A 92 -7.09 -10.04 13.48
CA GLU A 92 -6.68 -10.59 12.18
C GLU A 92 -7.88 -10.99 11.31
N GLU A 93 -8.87 -11.67 11.90
CA GLU A 93 -10.08 -12.10 11.19
C GLU A 93 -10.92 -10.90 10.72
N GLN A 94 -11.11 -9.89 11.58
CA GLN A 94 -11.80 -8.65 11.21
C GLN A 94 -11.10 -7.92 10.06
N MET A 95 -9.77 -7.88 10.07
CA MET A 95 -9.02 -7.21 9.02
C MET A 95 -8.97 -8.03 7.73
N GLN A 96 -8.92 -9.36 7.79
CA GLN A 96 -9.03 -10.22 6.61
C GLN A 96 -10.38 -10.07 5.91
N ALA A 97 -11.47 -9.91 6.67
CA ALA A 97 -12.79 -9.63 6.10
C ALA A 97 -12.86 -8.29 5.35
N ARG A 98 -11.89 -7.41 5.59
CA ARG A 98 -11.73 -6.10 4.92
C ARG A 98 -10.62 -6.10 3.86
N ASP A 99 -10.18 -7.25 3.36
CA ASP A 99 -9.17 -7.34 2.31
C ASP A 99 -9.53 -6.43 1.13
N CYS A 100 -8.54 -5.63 0.68
CA CYS A 100 -8.74 -4.66 -0.38
C CYS A 100 -9.17 -5.28 -1.72
N LEU A 101 -8.78 -6.53 -1.99
CA LEU A 101 -9.21 -7.27 -3.18
C LEU A 101 -10.68 -7.64 -3.08
N LEU A 102 -11.13 -8.13 -1.91
CA LEU A 102 -12.54 -8.44 -1.68
C LEU A 102 -13.41 -7.19 -1.76
N ASN A 103 -12.99 -6.08 -1.15
CA ASN A 103 -13.69 -4.80 -1.25
C ASN A 103 -13.78 -4.33 -2.71
N CYS A 104 -12.67 -4.37 -3.45
CA CYS A 104 -12.63 -3.97 -4.85
C CYS A 104 -13.57 -4.82 -5.73
N GLN A 105 -13.58 -6.15 -5.54
CA GLN A 105 -14.50 -7.05 -6.24
C GLN A 105 -15.96 -6.67 -5.97
N GLN A 106 -16.31 -6.40 -4.71
CA GLN A 106 -17.66 -6.00 -4.33
C GLN A 106 -18.07 -4.67 -4.97
N GLU A 107 -17.18 -3.66 -4.93
CA GLU A 107 -17.41 -2.36 -5.56
C GLU A 107 -17.62 -2.49 -7.08
N LEU A 108 -16.80 -3.31 -7.76
CA LEU A 108 -16.92 -3.56 -9.19
C LEU A 108 -18.24 -4.26 -9.54
N MET A 109 -18.63 -5.28 -8.76
CA MET A 109 -19.91 -5.97 -8.97
C MET A 109 -21.11 -5.04 -8.75
N GLN A 110 -21.06 -4.17 -7.73
CA GLN A 110 -22.09 -3.15 -7.48
C GLN A 110 -22.16 -2.12 -8.62
N ALA A 111 -21.01 -1.82 -9.26
CA ALA A 111 -20.95 -0.97 -10.44
C ALA A 111 -21.39 -1.68 -11.75
N GLY A 112 -21.83 -2.94 -11.67
CA GLY A 112 -22.33 -3.70 -12.82
C GLY A 112 -21.24 -4.41 -13.64
N VAL A 113 -20.04 -4.53 -13.12
CA VAL A 113 -18.98 -5.30 -13.80
C VAL A 113 -19.26 -6.80 -13.67
N GLU A 114 -19.25 -7.49 -14.79
CA GLU A 114 -19.48 -8.92 -14.86
C GLU A 114 -18.41 -9.71 -14.07
N GLN A 115 -18.84 -10.69 -13.26
CA GLN A 115 -17.94 -11.51 -12.45
C GLN A 115 -16.87 -12.23 -13.31
N GLN A 116 -17.22 -12.56 -14.54
CA GLN A 116 -16.28 -13.19 -15.46
C GLN A 116 -15.12 -12.25 -15.82
N ALA A 117 -15.37 -10.95 -15.99
CA ALA A 117 -14.34 -9.94 -16.27
C ALA A 117 -13.38 -9.79 -15.09
N ILE A 118 -13.89 -9.84 -13.86
CA ILE A 118 -13.10 -9.81 -12.64
C ILE A 118 -12.17 -11.03 -12.57
N ARG A 119 -12.70 -12.24 -12.75
CA ARG A 119 -11.90 -13.48 -12.77
C ARG A 119 -10.81 -13.47 -13.85
N GLN A 120 -11.13 -12.95 -15.03
CA GLN A 120 -10.14 -12.80 -16.10
C GLN A 120 -9.02 -11.81 -15.74
N ALA A 121 -9.34 -10.75 -15.02
CA ALA A 121 -8.34 -9.80 -14.53
C ALA A 121 -7.39 -10.45 -13.51
N GLU A 122 -7.93 -11.23 -12.57
CA GLU A 122 -7.17 -11.99 -11.58
C GLU A 122 -6.24 -13.01 -12.24
N GLU A 123 -6.74 -13.76 -13.21
CA GLU A 123 -5.95 -14.76 -13.93
C GLU A 123 -4.82 -14.11 -14.73
N ARG A 124 -5.10 -13.01 -15.45
CA ARG A 124 -4.05 -12.24 -16.14
C ARG A 124 -2.99 -11.71 -15.17
N ALA A 125 -3.38 -11.23 -13.99
CA ALA A 125 -2.43 -10.76 -12.98
C ALA A 125 -1.55 -11.90 -12.47
N ARG A 126 -2.13 -13.05 -12.17
CA ARG A 126 -1.39 -14.27 -11.74
C ARG A 126 -0.39 -14.70 -12.79
N GLN A 127 -0.84 -14.84 -14.04
CA GLN A 127 0.01 -15.24 -15.15
C GLN A 127 1.19 -14.27 -15.34
N ARG A 128 0.95 -12.96 -15.29
CA ARG A 128 2.04 -11.96 -15.40
C ARG A 128 3.09 -12.09 -14.31
N ILE A 129 2.68 -12.37 -13.06
CA ILE A 129 3.61 -12.57 -11.96
C ILE A 129 4.41 -13.85 -12.16
N GLU A 130 3.78 -14.93 -12.59
CA GLU A 130 4.46 -16.20 -12.86
C GLU A 130 5.47 -16.06 -14.00
N GLU A 131 5.09 -15.43 -15.11
CA GLU A 131 6.02 -15.13 -16.21
C GLU A 131 7.19 -14.26 -15.76
N ALA A 132 6.94 -13.24 -14.93
CA ALA A 132 7.98 -12.37 -14.38
C ALA A 132 8.95 -13.15 -13.49
N ALA A 133 8.43 -14.04 -12.63
CA ALA A 133 9.25 -14.90 -11.78
C ALA A 133 10.13 -15.85 -12.61
N GLN A 134 9.58 -16.47 -13.66
CA GLN A 134 10.33 -17.33 -14.57
C GLN A 134 11.45 -16.56 -15.29
N LYS A 135 11.15 -15.37 -15.79
CA LYS A 135 12.17 -14.50 -16.41
C LYS A 135 13.29 -14.13 -15.42
N ALA A 136 12.93 -13.81 -14.18
CA ALA A 136 13.91 -13.49 -13.15
C ALA A 136 14.83 -14.68 -12.82
N LEU A 137 14.27 -15.89 -12.74
CA LEU A 137 15.05 -17.12 -12.50
C LEU A 137 15.99 -17.47 -13.66
N GLN A 138 15.62 -17.11 -14.89
CA GLN A 138 16.43 -17.38 -16.09
C GLN A 138 17.42 -16.25 -16.41
N ALA A 139 17.26 -15.10 -15.77
CA ALA A 139 18.13 -13.96 -16.01
C ALA A 139 19.56 -14.24 -15.50
N PRO A 140 20.59 -13.86 -16.24
CA PRO A 140 21.96 -13.98 -15.77
C PRO A 140 22.16 -13.11 -14.51
N ALA A 141 22.98 -13.59 -13.59
CA ALA A 141 23.37 -12.79 -12.43
C ALA A 141 24.05 -11.50 -12.89
N GLY A 142 23.71 -10.38 -12.27
CA GLY A 142 24.34 -9.10 -12.57
C GLY A 142 25.83 -9.14 -12.22
N GLY A 143 26.67 -8.66 -13.13
CA GLY A 143 28.10 -8.52 -12.91
C GLY A 143 28.44 -7.29 -12.06
N ARG A 144 29.71 -7.19 -11.65
CA ARG A 144 30.21 -6.04 -10.87
C ARG A 144 30.01 -4.71 -11.57
N GLU A 145 30.11 -4.69 -12.90
CA GLU A 145 29.90 -3.51 -13.75
C GLU A 145 28.48 -2.96 -13.64
N HIS A 146 27.47 -3.82 -13.49
CA HIS A 146 26.07 -3.40 -13.27
C HIS A 146 25.90 -2.68 -11.92
N ALA A 147 26.52 -3.22 -10.86
CA ALA A 147 26.47 -2.61 -9.55
C ALA A 147 27.15 -1.23 -9.52
N LEU A 148 28.29 -1.10 -10.19
CA LEU A 148 29.05 0.16 -10.23
C LEU A 148 28.40 1.20 -11.17
N GLY A 149 27.84 0.76 -12.29
CA GLY A 149 27.18 1.65 -13.27
C GLY A 149 25.89 2.27 -12.77
N ALA A 150 25.25 1.69 -11.75
CA ALA A 150 23.99 2.21 -11.17
C ALA A 150 24.19 3.21 -10.01
N VAL A 151 25.43 3.47 -9.59
CA VAL A 151 25.73 4.34 -8.43
C VAL A 151 25.71 5.81 -8.81
N TYR A 152 26.09 6.14 -10.04
CA TYR A 152 26.12 7.52 -10.56
C TYR A 152 25.49 7.53 -11.96
N ALA A 153 24.25 7.97 -12.05
CA ALA A 153 23.55 8.19 -13.31
C ALA A 153 23.63 9.67 -13.70
#